data_a552f7fec089cc5134e552b1bb939b54
#
_entry.id   a552f7fec089cc5134e552b1bb939b54
#
_cell.length_a   1.000
_cell.length_b   1.000
_cell.length_c   1.000
_cell.angle_alpha   90.00
_cell.angle_beta   90.00
_cell.angle_gamma   90.00
#
_symmetry.space_group_name_H-M   'P 1'
#
loop_
_entity.id
_entity.type
_entity.pdbx_description
1 polymer ?
#
loop_
_entity_poly.entity_id
_entity_poly.type
_entity_poly.pdbx_seq_one_letter_code
_entity_poly.pdbx_strand_id
1 'polypeptide(L)'
;METFHNIGTSTDWIVMVVYFLTIMLFGTYFGRYTKDTSDFFFGGRRFSWWLITMSIVATGVGSHSFVKYSAKGFEHGFSSSMTYLNDWFFVPFFMFGWLPIIVYSKVRSIPEYFEKRFNPSARFLATILLLLYMIGYIGIGFLTLGKAVVPMLPEAFHIFGITMDVTLMRAIIVIAVITGAYITFGGQTAVIFTDLLQGFILIFAGFMLFAIGISYVGGGQAFWDLLPTTWKLPLSLIHI
;
A
#
# COMPACT_ATOMS: atom_id res chain seq x y z
N MET A 1 -18.83 2.22 -21.91
CA MET A 1 -18.16 2.32 -20.59
C MET A 1 -18.89 3.42 -19.86
N GLU A 2 -19.90 3.08 -19.07
CA GLU A 2 -20.61 4.08 -18.26
C GLU A 2 -19.59 4.61 -17.25
N THR A 3 -19.34 5.88 -17.33
CA THR A 3 -18.52 6.62 -16.36
C THR A 3 -19.31 6.71 -15.06
N PHE A 4 -18.96 5.87 -14.08
CA PHE A 4 -19.46 6.02 -12.71
C PHE A 4 -18.87 7.30 -12.11
N HIS A 5 -19.40 8.45 -12.52
CA HIS A 5 -19.14 9.74 -11.89
C HIS A 5 -20.17 9.95 -10.78
N ASN A 6 -19.73 10.52 -9.66
CA ASN A 6 -20.55 10.92 -8.51
C ASN A 6 -21.12 9.78 -7.65
N ILE A 7 -20.34 8.73 -7.38
CA ILE A 7 -20.67 7.76 -6.31
C ILE A 7 -20.44 8.38 -4.92
N GLY A 8 -19.52 9.35 -4.82
CA GLY A 8 -19.19 10.03 -3.57
C GLY A 8 -20.13 11.15 -3.21
N THR A 9 -20.41 11.27 -1.92
CA THR A 9 -21.11 12.41 -1.33
C THR A 9 -20.13 13.53 -0.98
N SER A 10 -20.65 14.75 -0.70
CA SER A 10 -19.81 15.86 -0.22
C SER A 10 -19.04 15.49 1.07
N THR A 11 -19.59 14.60 1.89
CA THR A 11 -18.97 14.11 3.11
C THR A 11 -17.73 13.24 2.81
N ASP A 12 -17.81 12.38 1.79
CA ASP A 12 -16.73 11.45 1.46
C ASP A 12 -15.46 12.19 1.05
N TRP A 13 -15.56 13.17 0.16
CA TRP A 13 -14.37 13.90 -0.25
C TRP A 13 -13.88 14.89 0.81
N ILE A 14 -14.74 15.42 1.72
CA ILE A 14 -14.28 16.16 2.89
C ILE A 14 -13.45 15.25 3.78
N VAL A 15 -13.90 14.01 4.06
CA VAL A 15 -13.15 13.02 4.82
C VAL A 15 -11.80 12.71 4.17
N MET A 16 -11.77 12.55 2.84
CA MET A 16 -10.51 12.33 2.10
C MET A 16 -9.55 13.51 2.25
N VAL A 17 -10.03 14.74 2.08
CA VAL A 17 -9.19 15.95 2.22
C VAL A 17 -8.65 16.06 3.64
N VAL A 18 -9.50 15.89 4.67
CA VAL A 18 -9.10 15.91 6.08
C VAL A 18 -8.06 14.81 6.35
N TYR A 19 -8.27 13.62 5.82
CA TYR A 19 -7.31 12.52 5.94
C TYR A 19 -5.95 12.88 5.34
N PHE A 20 -5.91 13.36 4.09
CA PHE A 20 -4.65 13.76 3.44
C PHE A 20 -3.94 14.88 4.18
N LEU A 21 -4.67 15.90 4.65
CA LEU A 21 -4.10 16.97 5.46
C LEU A 21 -3.54 16.43 6.78
N THR A 22 -4.26 15.53 7.44
CA THR A 22 -3.80 14.92 8.69
C THR A 22 -2.51 14.13 8.48
N ILE A 23 -2.44 13.29 7.45
CA ILE A 23 -1.22 12.52 7.13
C ILE A 23 -0.06 13.45 6.79
N MET A 24 -0.30 14.49 5.99
CA MET A 24 0.74 15.46 5.61
C MET A 24 1.28 16.23 6.82
N LEU A 25 0.41 16.72 7.69
CA LEU A 25 0.78 17.41 8.92
C LEU A 25 1.51 16.48 9.89
N PHE A 26 1.01 15.26 10.04
CA PHE A 26 1.60 14.25 10.92
C PHE A 26 2.99 13.85 10.42
N GLY A 27 3.14 13.56 9.13
CA GLY A 27 4.43 13.24 8.51
C GLY A 27 5.43 14.39 8.66
N THR A 28 5.02 15.62 8.37
CA THR A 28 5.87 16.81 8.52
C THR A 28 6.27 17.04 9.98
N TYR A 29 5.35 16.84 10.91
CA TYR A 29 5.63 16.96 12.35
C TYR A 29 6.74 16.00 12.79
N PHE A 30 6.70 14.76 12.37
CA PHE A 30 7.73 13.77 12.70
C PHE A 30 9.01 13.96 11.88
N GLY A 31 8.93 14.55 10.71
CA GLY A 31 10.09 14.92 9.88
C GLY A 31 11.08 15.82 10.61
N ARG A 32 10.63 16.62 11.58
CA ARG A 32 11.51 17.47 12.40
C ARG A 32 12.57 16.71 13.21
N TYR A 33 12.40 15.42 13.40
CA TYR A 33 13.38 14.57 14.07
C TYR A 33 14.50 14.07 13.13
N THR A 34 14.37 14.32 11.84
CA THR A 34 15.38 14.02 10.83
C THR A 34 16.44 15.12 10.85
N LYS A 35 17.65 14.80 11.32
CA LYS A 35 18.73 15.78 11.51
C LYS A 35 19.84 15.66 10.48
N ASP A 36 20.09 14.48 9.99
CA ASP A 36 21.15 14.17 9.05
C ASP A 36 20.71 13.18 7.96
N THR A 37 21.59 12.90 7.01
CA THR A 37 21.34 11.98 5.90
C THR A 37 21.06 10.55 6.40
N SER A 38 21.68 10.13 7.51
CA SER A 38 21.44 8.81 8.10
C SER A 38 20.05 8.74 8.72
N ASP A 39 19.62 9.79 9.41
CA ASP A 39 18.25 9.88 9.92
C ASP A 39 17.22 9.91 8.79
N PHE A 40 17.53 10.62 7.71
CA PHE A 40 16.63 10.72 6.55
C PHE A 40 16.38 9.35 5.90
N PHE A 41 17.42 8.55 5.66
CA PHE A 41 17.29 7.26 4.97
C PHE A 41 17.03 6.08 5.89
N PHE A 42 17.45 6.12 7.16
CA PHE A 42 17.41 4.98 8.07
C PHE A 42 16.70 5.27 9.40
N GLY A 43 16.16 6.48 9.56
CA GLY A 43 15.46 6.90 10.80
C GLY A 43 16.28 6.74 12.07
N GLY A 44 17.63 6.92 11.97
CA GLY A 44 18.53 6.77 13.10
C GLY A 44 18.58 5.36 13.72
N ARG A 45 17.97 4.34 13.10
CA ARG A 45 17.85 2.96 13.60
C ARG A 45 17.23 2.85 15.00
N ARG A 46 16.24 3.74 15.34
CA ARG A 46 15.63 3.86 16.67
C ARG A 46 14.20 3.32 16.73
N PHE A 47 13.74 2.65 15.66
CA PHE A 47 12.37 2.17 15.61
C PHE A 47 12.21 0.87 16.40
N SER A 48 11.12 0.79 17.16
CA SER A 48 10.72 -0.44 17.85
C SER A 48 10.17 -1.47 16.84
N TRP A 49 10.25 -2.74 17.21
CA TRP A 49 9.82 -3.85 16.37
C TRP A 49 8.34 -3.73 15.93
N TRP A 50 7.44 -3.33 16.83
CA TRP A 50 6.02 -3.18 16.52
C TRP A 50 5.74 -2.03 15.54
N LEU A 51 6.49 -0.94 15.63
CA LEU A 51 6.40 0.19 14.71
C LEU A 51 6.83 -0.23 13.29
N ILE A 52 7.93 -0.98 13.18
CA ILE A 52 8.39 -1.56 11.91
C ILE A 52 7.35 -2.54 11.36
N THR A 53 6.77 -3.39 12.21
CA THR A 53 5.75 -4.35 11.80
C THR A 53 4.53 -3.64 11.22
N MET A 54 4.03 -2.59 11.88
CA MET A 54 2.90 -1.81 11.38
C MET A 54 3.23 -1.09 10.07
N SER A 55 4.43 -0.56 9.92
CA SER A 55 4.89 0.03 8.66
C SER A 55 4.94 -1.00 7.53
N ILE A 56 5.43 -2.22 7.79
CA ILE A 56 5.44 -3.30 6.80
C ILE A 56 4.00 -3.66 6.37
N VAL A 57 3.06 -3.76 7.33
CA VAL A 57 1.65 -4.04 7.04
C VAL A 57 1.05 -2.92 6.17
N ALA A 58 1.25 -1.67 6.55
CA ALA A 58 0.73 -0.53 5.79
C ALA A 58 1.33 -0.43 4.38
N THR A 59 2.62 -0.71 4.23
CA THR A 59 3.32 -0.71 2.94
C THR A 59 2.90 -1.89 2.07
N GLY A 60 2.69 -3.07 2.67
CA GLY A 60 2.30 -4.30 1.96
C GLY A 60 0.88 -4.28 1.41
N VAL A 61 -0.02 -3.55 2.06
CA VAL A 61 -1.45 -3.47 1.67
C VAL A 61 -1.78 -2.06 1.15
N GLY A 62 -1.35 -1.77 -0.06
CA GLY A 62 -1.68 -0.51 -0.75
C GLY A 62 -2.98 -0.61 -1.56
N SER A 63 -3.33 0.50 -2.25
CA SER A 63 -4.50 0.58 -3.14
C SER A 63 -4.54 -0.54 -4.19
N HIS A 64 -3.38 -0.85 -4.77
CA HIS A 64 -3.23 -1.95 -5.74
C HIS A 64 -3.63 -3.29 -5.14
N SER A 65 -3.15 -3.62 -3.94
CA SER A 65 -3.47 -4.88 -3.26
C SER A 65 -4.95 -4.94 -2.92
N PHE A 66 -5.50 -3.88 -2.36
CA PHE A 66 -6.89 -3.82 -1.93
C PHE A 66 -7.86 -4.04 -3.10
N VAL A 67 -7.69 -3.30 -4.20
CA VAL A 67 -8.55 -3.43 -5.39
C VAL A 67 -8.37 -4.78 -6.07
N LYS A 68 -7.12 -5.22 -6.26
CA LYS A 68 -6.81 -6.49 -6.94
C LYS A 68 -7.37 -7.69 -6.19
N TYR A 69 -7.15 -7.77 -4.87
CA TYR A 69 -7.58 -8.95 -4.12
C TYR A 69 -9.07 -8.96 -3.84
N SER A 70 -9.73 -7.80 -3.76
CA SER A 70 -11.20 -7.73 -3.73
C SER A 70 -11.79 -8.29 -5.03
N ALA A 71 -11.26 -7.89 -6.18
CA ALA A 71 -11.69 -8.42 -7.48
C ALA A 71 -11.43 -9.93 -7.59
N LYS A 72 -10.24 -10.40 -7.18
CA LYS A 72 -9.91 -11.83 -7.19
C LYS A 72 -10.75 -12.64 -6.21
N GLY A 73 -11.08 -12.09 -5.05
CA GLY A 73 -12.01 -12.70 -4.09
C GLY A 73 -13.41 -12.88 -4.69
N PHE A 74 -13.88 -11.89 -5.44
CA PHE A 74 -15.15 -11.95 -6.15
C PHE A 74 -15.14 -12.98 -7.30
N GLU A 75 -14.04 -13.10 -8.05
CA GLU A 75 -13.92 -14.03 -9.17
C GLU A 75 -13.72 -15.50 -8.74
N HIS A 76 -12.91 -15.72 -7.69
CA HIS A 76 -12.37 -17.06 -7.35
C HIS A 76 -12.67 -17.50 -5.90
N GLY A 77 -13.38 -16.70 -5.13
CA GLY A 77 -13.72 -17.01 -3.74
C GLY A 77 -12.48 -17.20 -2.86
N PHE A 78 -12.55 -18.19 -1.95
CA PHE A 78 -11.51 -18.42 -0.95
C PHE A 78 -10.14 -18.81 -1.53
N SER A 79 -10.10 -19.37 -2.74
CA SER A 79 -8.84 -19.69 -3.41
C SER A 79 -7.94 -18.45 -3.67
N SER A 80 -8.53 -17.25 -3.76
CA SER A 80 -7.79 -16.00 -3.89
C SER A 80 -6.86 -15.71 -2.70
N SER A 81 -7.18 -16.22 -1.51
CA SER A 81 -6.37 -16.08 -0.30
C SER A 81 -5.05 -16.83 -0.38
N MET A 82 -4.94 -17.83 -1.26
CA MET A 82 -3.72 -18.61 -1.44
C MET A 82 -2.54 -17.76 -1.89
N THR A 83 -2.78 -16.63 -2.52
CA THR A 83 -1.70 -15.70 -2.90
C THR A 83 -0.91 -15.21 -1.69
N TYR A 84 -1.58 -14.93 -0.57
CA TYR A 84 -0.91 -14.53 0.67
C TYR A 84 -0.48 -15.74 1.51
N LEU A 85 -1.27 -16.81 1.53
CA LEU A 85 -0.92 -18.02 2.28
C LEU A 85 0.33 -18.70 1.74
N ASN A 86 0.59 -18.59 0.44
CA ASN A 86 1.81 -19.11 -0.17
C ASN A 86 3.07 -18.42 0.39
N ASP A 87 3.00 -17.13 0.69
CA ASP A 87 4.12 -16.38 1.26
C ASP A 87 4.49 -16.91 2.66
N TRP A 88 3.52 -17.39 3.43
CA TRP A 88 3.75 -17.97 4.76
C TRP A 88 4.68 -19.18 4.73
N PHE A 89 4.65 -19.95 3.65
CA PHE A 89 5.56 -21.06 3.46
C PHE A 89 7.02 -20.57 3.30
N PHE A 90 7.24 -19.45 2.62
CA PHE A 90 8.56 -18.89 2.37
C PHE A 90 9.09 -18.03 3.52
N VAL A 91 8.23 -17.51 4.40
CA VAL A 91 8.64 -16.65 5.52
C VAL A 91 9.70 -17.30 6.43
N PRO A 92 9.58 -18.57 6.85
CA PRO A 92 10.63 -19.21 7.67
C PRO A 92 11.98 -19.27 6.96
N PHE A 93 12.01 -19.60 5.66
CA PHE A 93 13.24 -19.61 4.86
C PHE A 93 13.86 -18.22 4.75
N PHE A 94 13.04 -17.20 4.60
CA PHE A 94 13.49 -15.82 4.60
C PHE A 94 14.07 -15.43 5.97
N MET A 95 13.37 -15.74 7.07
CA MET A 95 13.78 -15.39 8.42
C MET A 95 15.03 -16.10 8.89
N PHE A 96 15.17 -17.40 8.63
CA PHE A 96 16.30 -18.20 9.10
C PHE A 96 17.46 -18.26 8.11
N GLY A 97 17.19 -18.09 6.83
CA GLY A 97 18.22 -18.12 5.79
C GLY A 97 18.69 -16.74 5.37
N TRP A 98 17.82 -15.97 4.72
CA TRP A 98 18.19 -14.72 4.06
C TRP A 98 18.43 -13.55 5.03
N LEU A 99 17.54 -13.36 5.99
CA LEU A 99 17.61 -12.22 6.91
C LEU A 99 18.89 -12.20 7.74
N PRO A 100 19.36 -13.32 8.33
CA PRO A 100 20.65 -13.34 9.03
C PRO A 100 21.83 -12.95 8.13
N ILE A 101 21.84 -13.42 6.87
CA ILE A 101 22.90 -13.06 5.92
C ILE A 101 22.97 -11.54 5.73
N ILE A 102 21.84 -10.89 5.53
CA ILE A 102 21.76 -9.43 5.36
C ILE A 102 22.22 -8.70 6.64
N VAL A 103 21.75 -9.15 7.81
CA VAL A 103 22.08 -8.54 9.10
C VAL A 103 23.57 -8.67 9.40
N TYR A 104 24.16 -9.87 9.27
CA TYR A 104 25.58 -10.11 9.53
C TYR A 104 26.50 -9.45 8.50
N SER A 105 26.06 -9.33 7.26
CA SER A 105 26.82 -8.64 6.20
C SER A 105 26.92 -7.14 6.43
N LYS A 106 26.11 -6.57 7.35
CA LYS A 106 26.06 -5.13 7.66
C LYS A 106 25.89 -4.25 6.41
N VAL A 107 25.18 -4.74 5.41
CA VAL A 107 24.88 -4.01 4.19
C VAL A 107 23.74 -3.03 4.44
N ARG A 108 23.76 -1.88 3.71
CA ARG A 108 22.74 -0.85 3.80
C ARG A 108 21.65 -1.00 2.74
N SER A 109 21.95 -1.76 1.69
CA SER A 109 21.01 -1.98 0.58
C SER A 109 21.26 -3.32 -0.10
N ILE A 110 20.26 -3.84 -0.81
CA ILE A 110 20.38 -5.06 -1.61
C ILE A 110 21.48 -4.93 -2.69
N PRO A 111 21.59 -3.82 -3.45
CA PRO A 111 22.69 -3.65 -4.40
C PRO A 111 24.08 -3.69 -3.74
N GLU A 112 24.25 -3.16 -2.53
CA GLU A 112 25.51 -3.25 -1.79
C GLU A 112 25.85 -4.69 -1.42
N TYR A 113 24.85 -5.53 -1.10
CA TYR A 113 25.06 -6.96 -0.88
C TYR A 113 25.63 -7.63 -2.12
N PHE A 114 25.08 -7.34 -3.32
CA PHE A 114 25.59 -7.91 -4.56
C PHE A 114 27.02 -7.44 -4.87
N GLU A 115 27.37 -6.20 -4.55
CA GLU A 115 28.75 -5.73 -4.68
C GLU A 115 29.72 -6.52 -3.80
N LYS A 116 29.39 -6.66 -2.50
CA LYS A 116 30.22 -7.40 -1.55
C LYS A 116 30.32 -8.90 -1.86
N ARG A 117 29.26 -9.46 -2.43
CA ARG A 117 29.22 -10.89 -2.77
C ARG A 117 29.91 -11.19 -4.08
N PHE A 118 29.83 -10.33 -5.07
CA PHE A 118 30.32 -10.54 -6.42
C PHE A 118 31.32 -9.46 -6.85
N ASN A 119 30.81 -8.31 -7.37
CA ASN A 119 31.63 -7.22 -7.88
C ASN A 119 30.80 -5.93 -8.08
N PRO A 120 31.44 -4.78 -8.38
CA PRO A 120 30.74 -3.51 -8.65
C PRO A 120 29.77 -3.58 -9.83
N SER A 121 30.04 -4.37 -10.87
CA SER A 121 29.12 -4.53 -12.00
C SER A 121 27.81 -5.20 -11.60
N ALA A 122 27.86 -6.16 -10.67
CA ALA A 122 26.67 -6.78 -10.10
C ALA A 122 25.83 -5.77 -9.30
N ARG A 123 26.47 -4.88 -8.55
CA ARG A 123 25.77 -3.76 -7.87
C ARG A 123 25.06 -2.86 -8.88
N PHE A 124 25.74 -2.46 -9.95
CA PHE A 124 25.18 -1.59 -10.98
C PHE A 124 23.94 -2.23 -11.62
N LEU A 125 24.03 -3.49 -12.03
CA LEU A 125 22.92 -4.22 -12.61
C LEU A 125 21.74 -4.34 -11.63
N ALA A 126 22.01 -4.74 -10.38
CA ALA A 126 21.00 -4.85 -9.34
C ALA A 126 20.31 -3.50 -9.06
N THR A 127 21.06 -2.40 -9.10
CA THR A 127 20.50 -1.06 -8.93
C THR A 127 19.54 -0.70 -10.07
N ILE A 128 19.93 -0.95 -11.33
CA ILE A 128 19.07 -0.68 -12.49
C ILE A 128 17.78 -1.49 -12.42
N LEU A 129 17.89 -2.79 -12.15
CA LEU A 129 16.72 -3.68 -12.06
C LEU A 129 15.78 -3.25 -10.94
N LEU A 130 16.34 -2.88 -9.77
CA LEU A 130 15.56 -2.38 -8.64
C LEU A 130 14.85 -1.05 -8.97
N LEU A 131 15.53 -0.13 -9.63
CA LEU A 131 14.92 1.15 -10.04
C LEU A 131 13.79 0.94 -11.04
N LEU A 132 13.97 0.10 -12.05
CA LEU A 132 12.91 -0.23 -13.01
C LEU A 132 11.70 -0.86 -12.33
N TYR A 133 11.95 -1.81 -11.41
CA TYR A 133 10.89 -2.43 -10.61
C TYR A 133 10.13 -1.38 -9.77
N MET A 134 10.84 -0.51 -9.06
CA MET A 134 10.23 0.53 -8.21
C MET A 134 9.42 1.55 -9.01
N ILE A 135 9.92 2.01 -10.16
CA ILE A 135 9.18 2.94 -11.03
C ILE A 135 7.87 2.29 -11.50
N GLY A 136 7.93 1.03 -11.95
CA GLY A 136 6.74 0.29 -12.38
C GLY A 136 5.74 0.10 -11.24
N TYR A 137 6.21 -0.29 -10.06
CA TYR A 137 5.37 -0.53 -8.88
C TYR A 137 4.68 0.75 -8.37
N ILE A 138 5.43 1.86 -8.29
CA ILE A 138 4.90 3.17 -7.90
C ILE A 138 3.85 3.65 -8.92
N GLY A 139 4.14 3.49 -10.23
CA GLY A 139 3.21 3.85 -11.30
C GLY A 139 1.87 3.10 -11.21
N ILE A 140 1.92 1.78 -10.96
CA ILE A 140 0.72 0.97 -10.73
C ILE A 140 -0.01 1.42 -9.47
N GLY A 141 0.69 1.73 -8.39
CA GLY A 141 0.12 2.24 -7.14
C GLY A 141 -0.67 3.53 -7.35
N PHE A 142 -0.09 4.51 -8.03
CA PHE A 142 -0.77 5.77 -8.36
C PHE A 142 -1.95 5.58 -9.31
N LEU A 143 -1.82 4.70 -10.31
CA LEU A 143 -2.90 4.38 -11.24
C LEU A 143 -4.11 3.76 -10.51
N THR A 144 -3.87 2.79 -9.64
CA THR A 144 -4.95 2.11 -8.89
C THR A 144 -5.59 3.04 -7.86
N LEU A 145 -4.80 3.87 -7.18
CA LEU A 145 -5.33 4.89 -6.27
C LEU A 145 -6.15 5.94 -7.02
N GLY A 146 -5.65 6.43 -8.15
CA GLY A 146 -6.40 7.37 -8.99
C GLY A 146 -7.73 6.80 -9.47
N LYS A 147 -7.75 5.55 -9.92
CA LYS A 147 -8.99 4.85 -10.32
C LYS A 147 -9.98 4.67 -9.16
N ALA A 148 -9.51 4.51 -7.93
CA ALA A 148 -10.37 4.40 -6.76
C ALA A 148 -10.93 5.76 -6.32
N VAL A 149 -10.14 6.83 -6.45
CA VAL A 149 -10.47 8.17 -5.94
C VAL A 149 -11.34 8.97 -6.94
N VAL A 150 -11.02 8.89 -8.24
CA VAL A 150 -11.72 9.70 -9.26
C VAL A 150 -13.25 9.55 -9.25
N PRO A 151 -13.85 8.35 -9.12
CA PRO A 151 -15.28 8.20 -9.04
C PRO A 151 -15.94 8.86 -7.83
N MET A 152 -15.17 9.11 -6.78
CA MET A 152 -15.64 9.76 -5.55
C MET A 152 -15.54 11.29 -5.60
N LEU A 153 -14.85 11.85 -6.59
CA LEU A 153 -14.66 13.28 -6.78
C LEU A 153 -15.74 13.85 -7.71
N PRO A 154 -16.07 15.16 -7.59
CA PRO A 154 -16.92 15.84 -8.54
C PRO A 154 -16.27 15.86 -9.94
N GLU A 155 -17.08 16.00 -10.99
CA GLU A 155 -16.57 16.05 -12.38
C GLU A 155 -15.61 17.21 -12.62
N ALA A 156 -15.86 18.32 -11.95
CA ALA A 156 -14.99 19.50 -12.03
C ALA A 156 -14.97 20.28 -10.72
N PHE A 157 -13.83 20.90 -10.46
CA PHE A 157 -13.67 21.88 -9.38
C PHE A 157 -13.73 23.29 -9.96
N HIS A 158 -14.52 24.15 -9.32
CA HIS A 158 -14.57 25.57 -9.63
C HIS A 158 -13.75 26.36 -8.58
N ILE A 159 -12.53 26.74 -8.94
CA ILE A 159 -11.60 27.44 -8.04
C ILE A 159 -11.27 28.79 -8.68
N PHE A 160 -11.59 29.90 -8.00
CA PHE A 160 -11.31 31.26 -8.46
C PHE A 160 -11.78 31.57 -9.92
N GLY A 161 -12.93 31.02 -10.33
CA GLY A 161 -13.47 31.22 -11.67
C GLY A 161 -12.86 30.35 -12.78
N ILE A 162 -11.94 29.45 -12.43
CA ILE A 162 -11.36 28.46 -13.33
C ILE A 162 -12.05 27.13 -13.09
N THR A 163 -12.60 26.53 -14.14
CA THR A 163 -13.14 25.18 -14.12
C THR A 163 -12.03 24.18 -14.43
N MET A 164 -11.76 23.30 -13.50
CA MET A 164 -10.77 22.22 -13.68
C MET A 164 -11.49 20.87 -13.67
N ASP A 165 -11.60 20.24 -14.82
CA ASP A 165 -12.18 18.89 -14.92
C ASP A 165 -11.31 17.89 -14.18
N VAL A 166 -11.94 16.97 -13.45
CA VAL A 166 -11.28 15.90 -12.75
C VAL A 166 -11.01 14.74 -13.71
N THR A 167 -9.79 14.67 -14.21
CA THR A 167 -9.33 13.54 -15.04
C THR A 167 -8.43 12.62 -14.22
N LEU A 168 -8.39 11.34 -14.62
CA LEU A 168 -7.50 10.36 -13.97
C LEU A 168 -6.04 10.84 -13.89
N MET A 169 -5.53 11.43 -14.97
CA MET A 169 -4.16 11.94 -15.02
C MET A 169 -3.93 13.08 -14.03
N ARG A 170 -4.89 14.04 -13.96
CA ARG A 170 -4.77 15.16 -13.00
C ARG A 170 -4.82 14.67 -11.55
N ALA A 171 -5.71 13.72 -11.24
CA ALA A 171 -5.77 13.10 -9.92
C ALA A 171 -4.45 12.41 -9.56
N ILE A 172 -3.88 11.62 -10.47
CA ILE A 172 -2.57 10.96 -10.26
C ILE A 172 -1.48 11.99 -9.99
N ILE A 173 -1.40 13.07 -10.77
CA ILE A 173 -0.38 14.11 -10.58
C ILE A 173 -0.52 14.78 -9.21
N VAL A 174 -1.75 15.14 -8.80
CA VAL A 174 -1.99 15.75 -7.49
C VAL A 174 -1.58 14.82 -6.36
N ILE A 175 -1.98 13.55 -6.42
CA ILE A 175 -1.60 12.54 -5.42
C ILE A 175 -0.09 12.36 -5.39
N ALA A 176 0.58 12.27 -6.54
CA ALA A 176 2.03 12.11 -6.63
C ALA A 176 2.78 13.31 -6.04
N VAL A 177 2.31 14.54 -6.29
CA VAL A 177 2.90 15.76 -5.74
C VAL A 177 2.73 15.80 -4.21
N ILE A 178 1.55 15.51 -3.69
CA ILE A 178 1.29 15.47 -2.23
C ILE A 178 2.18 14.42 -1.57
N THR A 179 2.21 13.21 -2.13
CA THR A 179 3.02 12.10 -1.60
C THR A 179 4.51 12.41 -1.65
N GLY A 180 4.99 12.91 -2.79
CA GLY A 180 6.38 13.31 -2.98
C GLY A 180 6.80 14.42 -2.01
N ALA A 181 5.93 15.39 -1.77
CA ALA A 181 6.22 16.49 -0.86
C ALA A 181 6.45 15.98 0.58
N TYR A 182 5.51 15.24 1.17
CA TYR A 182 5.67 14.83 2.56
C TYR A 182 6.84 13.85 2.78
N ILE A 183 7.13 12.98 1.79
CA ILE A 183 8.28 12.07 1.86
C ILE A 183 9.60 12.86 1.78
N THR A 184 9.67 13.85 0.88
CA THR A 184 10.88 14.67 0.69
C THR A 184 11.20 15.50 1.92
N PHE A 185 10.19 16.05 2.57
CA PHE A 185 10.40 16.87 3.79
C PHE A 185 10.56 16.04 5.06
N GLY A 186 9.97 14.86 5.10
CA GLY A 186 9.90 14.07 6.34
C GLY A 186 10.90 12.91 6.43
N GLY A 187 11.41 12.41 5.31
CA GLY A 187 12.30 11.25 5.26
C GLY A 187 11.66 9.97 5.81
N GLN A 188 12.50 8.98 6.08
CA GLN A 188 12.07 7.65 6.57
C GLN A 188 11.31 7.72 7.88
N THR A 189 11.67 8.64 8.78
CA THR A 189 10.98 8.80 10.06
C THR A 189 9.52 9.19 9.86
N ALA A 190 9.25 10.17 8.99
CA ALA A 190 7.88 10.57 8.69
C ALA A 190 7.08 9.41 8.07
N VAL A 191 7.68 8.68 7.12
CA VAL A 191 7.02 7.55 6.46
C VAL A 191 6.61 6.49 7.47
N ILE A 192 7.50 6.04 8.36
CA ILE A 192 7.20 5.00 9.34
C ILE A 192 6.08 5.43 10.32
N PHE A 193 6.06 6.69 10.74
CA PHE A 193 4.99 7.17 11.61
C PHE A 193 3.65 7.36 10.89
N THR A 194 3.66 7.80 9.63
CA THR A 194 2.44 7.84 8.83
C THR A 194 1.92 6.45 8.54
N ASP A 195 2.80 5.50 8.23
CA ASP A 195 2.45 4.08 8.04
C ASP A 195 1.81 3.47 9.29
N LEU A 196 2.30 3.83 10.48
CA LEU A 196 1.68 3.39 11.73
C LEU A 196 0.21 3.79 11.80
N LEU A 197 -0.08 5.07 11.54
CA LEU A 197 -1.46 5.58 11.56
C LEU A 197 -2.30 4.92 10.46
N GLN A 198 -1.75 4.82 9.26
CA GLN A 198 -2.41 4.19 8.11
C GLN A 198 -2.66 2.70 8.34
N GLY A 199 -1.70 1.99 8.94
CA GLY A 199 -1.84 0.57 9.29
C GLY A 199 -2.99 0.30 10.26
N PHE A 200 -3.14 1.13 11.29
CA PHE A 200 -4.28 1.03 12.20
C PHE A 200 -5.61 1.29 11.49
N ILE A 201 -5.68 2.36 10.69
CA ILE A 201 -6.90 2.68 9.92
C ILE A 201 -7.24 1.53 8.96
N LEU A 202 -6.24 0.97 8.29
CA LEU A 202 -6.42 -0.14 7.34
C LEU A 202 -6.98 -1.39 8.04
N ILE A 203 -6.39 -1.79 9.16
CA ILE A 203 -6.83 -2.96 9.93
C ILE A 203 -8.27 -2.74 10.43
N PHE A 204 -8.54 -1.57 11.01
CA PHE A 204 -9.87 -1.23 11.49
C PHE A 204 -10.92 -1.23 10.36
N ALA A 205 -10.61 -0.58 9.23
CA ALA A 205 -11.47 -0.57 8.05
C ALA A 205 -11.72 -1.98 7.51
N GLY A 206 -10.70 -2.85 7.47
CA GLY A 206 -10.83 -4.24 7.06
C GLY A 206 -11.80 -5.02 7.95
N PHE A 207 -11.67 -4.90 9.27
CA PHE A 207 -12.60 -5.55 10.22
C PHE A 207 -14.01 -4.98 10.10
N MET A 208 -14.17 -3.66 9.96
CA MET A 208 -15.49 -3.05 9.75
C MET A 208 -16.15 -3.56 8.47
N LEU A 209 -15.44 -3.56 7.35
CA LEU A 209 -15.97 -4.05 6.08
C LEU A 209 -16.38 -5.52 6.17
N PHE A 210 -15.58 -6.33 6.83
CA PHE A 210 -15.91 -7.74 7.08
C PHE A 210 -17.19 -7.87 7.93
N ALA A 211 -17.27 -7.15 9.05
CA ALA A 211 -18.42 -7.20 9.94
C ALA A 211 -19.72 -6.71 9.26
N ILE A 212 -19.63 -5.59 8.51
CA ILE A 212 -20.75 -5.04 7.76
C ILE A 212 -21.19 -6.03 6.67
N GLY A 213 -20.24 -6.59 5.91
CA GLY A 213 -20.52 -7.54 4.85
C GLY A 213 -21.21 -8.80 5.36
N ILE A 214 -20.70 -9.39 6.45
CA ILE A 214 -21.32 -10.56 7.08
C ILE A 214 -22.73 -10.22 7.63
N SER A 215 -22.87 -9.06 8.26
CA SER A 215 -24.19 -8.63 8.77
C SER A 215 -25.21 -8.39 7.65
N TYR A 216 -24.77 -7.80 6.53
CA TYR A 216 -25.60 -7.53 5.37
C TYR A 216 -26.16 -8.80 4.72
N VAL A 217 -25.37 -9.87 4.72
CA VAL A 217 -25.76 -11.18 4.14
C VAL A 217 -26.65 -12.00 5.09
N GLY A 218 -26.81 -11.58 6.35
CA GLY A 218 -27.62 -12.29 7.35
C GLY A 218 -26.83 -13.15 8.31
N GLY A 219 -25.53 -12.88 8.45
CA GLY A 219 -24.63 -13.56 9.38
C GLY A 219 -23.69 -14.57 8.72
N GLY A 220 -22.77 -15.10 9.52
CA GLY A 220 -21.72 -16.00 9.03
C GLY A 220 -22.23 -17.30 8.45
N GLN A 221 -23.30 -17.87 9.02
CA GLN A 221 -23.89 -19.09 8.50
C GLN A 221 -24.54 -18.86 7.14
N ALA A 222 -25.35 -17.81 7.02
CA ALA A 222 -25.97 -17.43 5.75
C ALA A 222 -24.92 -17.13 4.66
N PHE A 223 -23.85 -16.44 5.03
CA PHE A 223 -22.72 -16.21 4.11
C PHE A 223 -22.14 -17.54 3.61
N TRP A 224 -21.87 -18.47 4.53
CA TRP A 224 -21.29 -19.76 4.16
C TRP A 224 -22.20 -20.59 3.26
N ASP A 225 -23.50 -20.59 3.54
CA ASP A 225 -24.49 -21.36 2.79
C ASP A 225 -24.70 -20.80 1.37
N LEU A 226 -24.61 -19.47 1.20
CA LEU A 226 -24.73 -18.80 -0.09
C LEU A 226 -23.51 -18.97 -0.99
N LEU A 227 -22.34 -19.32 -0.43
CA LEU A 227 -21.14 -19.49 -1.24
C LEU A 227 -21.24 -20.75 -2.12
N PRO A 228 -20.88 -20.64 -3.43
CA PRO A 228 -20.70 -21.82 -4.27
C PRO A 228 -19.70 -22.81 -3.66
N THR A 229 -19.92 -24.11 -3.86
CA THR A 229 -19.04 -25.15 -3.30
C THR A 229 -17.59 -24.99 -3.74
N THR A 230 -17.35 -24.57 -4.98
CA THR A 230 -16.02 -24.28 -5.53
C THR A 230 -15.31 -23.13 -4.84
N TRP A 231 -16.06 -22.17 -4.28
CA TRP A 231 -15.49 -21.02 -3.56
C TRP A 231 -15.11 -21.31 -2.12
N LYS A 232 -15.68 -22.39 -1.55
CA LYS A 232 -15.38 -22.85 -0.18
C LYS A 232 -14.03 -23.56 -0.08
N LEU A 233 -13.46 -23.98 -1.21
CA LEU A 233 -12.20 -24.70 -1.25
C LEU A 233 -11.02 -23.73 -1.44
N PRO A 234 -9.95 -23.84 -0.63
CA PRO A 234 -8.74 -23.03 -0.80
C PRO A 234 -7.98 -23.36 -2.10
N LEU A 235 -8.13 -24.58 -2.59
CA LEU A 235 -7.60 -25.03 -3.88
C LEU A 235 -8.79 -25.40 -4.75
N SER A 236 -9.21 -24.49 -5.59
CA SER A 236 -10.22 -24.80 -6.61
C SER A 236 -9.59 -25.61 -7.73
N LEU A 237 -10.14 -26.77 -8.03
CA LEU A 237 -9.73 -27.62 -9.15
C LEU A 237 -9.97 -26.98 -10.54
N ILE A 238 -10.51 -25.76 -10.59
CA ILE A 238 -10.77 -25.03 -11.84
C ILE A 238 -9.47 -24.57 -12.53
N HIS A 239 -8.33 -24.69 -11.87
CA HIS A 239 -7.02 -24.27 -12.39
C HIS A 239 -6.09 -25.44 -12.74
N ILE A 240 -6.62 -26.66 -12.86
CA ILE A 240 -5.91 -27.81 -13.40
C ILE A 240 -6.43 -28.10 -14.81
#